data_58bd2c876064645da3b6e3f6bbf6fff0
#
_entry.id   58bd2c876064645da3b6e3f6bbf6fff0
#
_cell.length_a   1.000
_cell.length_b   1.000
_cell.length_c   1.000
_cell.angle_alpha   90.00
_cell.angle_beta   90.00
_cell.angle_gamma   90.00
#
_symmetry.space_group_name_H-M   'P 1'
#
loop_
_entity.id
_entity.type
_entity.pdbx_description
1 polymer ?
#
loop_
_entity_poly.entity_id
_entity_poly.type
_entity_poly.pdbx_seq_one_letter_code
_entity_poly.pdbx_strand_id
1 'polypeptide(L)' 'MELNVPELKAMLKLIDDPDNVVFDAVREKLLEWGVIAVKELKSNIEDNSENKLLIERTNAIVKEIEYTA' A
#
# COMPACT_ATOMS: atom_id res chain seq x y z
N MET A 1 12.77 13.04 4.15
CA MET A 1 12.95 11.58 4.03
C MET A 1 12.71 11.17 2.58
N GLU A 2 13.65 10.46 2.01
CA GLU A 2 13.52 10.00 0.63
C GLU A 2 12.70 8.72 0.56
N LEU A 3 11.85 8.62 -0.46
CA LEU A 3 11.10 7.42 -0.72
C LEU A 3 12.01 6.36 -1.36
N ASN A 4 12.10 5.19 -0.75
CA ASN A 4 12.85 4.08 -1.31
C ASN A 4 11.95 3.34 -2.31
N VAL A 5 12.10 3.66 -3.60
CA VAL A 5 11.23 3.10 -4.64
C VAL A 5 11.30 1.58 -4.74
N PRO A 6 12.49 0.95 -4.73
CA PRO A 6 12.54 -0.53 -4.74
C PRO A 6 11.85 -1.16 -3.54
N GLU A 7 12.00 -0.58 -2.35
CA GLU A 7 11.34 -1.06 -1.15
C GLU A 7 9.83 -0.89 -1.27
N LEU A 8 9.38 0.26 -1.75
CA LEU A 8 7.96 0.53 -1.95
C LEU A 8 7.35 -0.50 -2.90
N LYS A 9 8.00 -0.77 -4.03
CA LYS A 9 7.52 -1.76 -4.99
C LYS A 9 7.42 -3.16 -4.38
N ALA A 10 8.37 -3.53 -3.54
CA ALA A 10 8.32 -4.80 -2.83
C ALA A 10 7.11 -4.85 -1.89
N MET A 11 6.85 -3.76 -1.17
CA MET A 11 5.70 -3.66 -0.28
C MET A 11 4.37 -3.76 -1.04
N LEU A 12 4.28 -3.11 -2.19
CA LEU A 12 3.07 -3.16 -3.01
C LEU A 12 2.74 -4.59 -3.46
N LYS A 13 3.74 -5.41 -3.71
CA LYS A 13 3.54 -6.81 -4.09
C LYS A 13 3.03 -7.67 -2.94
N LEU A 14 3.26 -7.25 -1.71
CA LEU A 14 2.88 -7.99 -0.52
C LEU A 14 1.50 -7.61 0.03
N ILE A 15 0.84 -6.61 -0.56
CA ILE A 15 -0.46 -6.16 -0.08
C ILE A 15 -1.50 -7.29 -0.13
N ASP A 16 -1.48 -8.10 -1.17
CA ASP A 16 -2.43 -9.21 -1.35
C ASP A 16 -1.94 -10.54 -0.77
N ASP A 17 -0.89 -10.52 0.04
CA ASP A 17 -0.39 -11.72 0.69
C ASP A 17 -1.47 -12.29 1.64
N PRO A 18 -1.73 -13.59 1.61
CA PRO A 18 -2.75 -14.19 2.47
C PRO A 18 -2.36 -14.19 3.96
N ASP A 19 -1.08 -13.98 4.28
CA ASP A 19 -0.63 -13.91 5.66
C ASP A 19 -0.91 -12.53 6.25
N ASN A 20 -1.80 -12.47 7.25
CA ASN A 20 -2.18 -11.21 7.88
C ASN A 20 -1.00 -10.53 8.60
N VAL A 21 -0.04 -11.30 9.09
CA VAL A 21 1.14 -10.73 9.74
C VAL A 21 1.98 -9.95 8.73
N VAL A 22 2.15 -10.53 7.54
CA VAL A 22 2.86 -9.86 6.44
C VAL A 22 2.11 -8.59 6.04
N PHE A 23 0.79 -8.69 5.85
CA PHE A 23 -0.01 -7.54 5.47
C PHE A 23 0.08 -6.41 6.51
N ASP A 24 -0.01 -6.75 7.80
CA ASP A 24 0.07 -5.75 8.86
C ASP A 24 1.41 -5.00 8.85
N ALA A 25 2.50 -5.71 8.61
CA ALA A 25 3.82 -5.10 8.51
C ALA A 25 3.91 -4.15 7.33
N VAL A 26 3.38 -4.56 6.18
CA VAL A 26 3.33 -3.75 4.96
C VAL A 26 2.49 -2.50 5.19
N ARG A 27 1.33 -2.67 5.79
CA ARG A 27 0.40 -1.57 6.09
C ARG A 27 1.08 -0.53 6.98
N GLU A 28 1.73 -0.96 8.05
CA GLU A 28 2.43 -0.04 8.95
C GLU A 28 3.51 0.76 8.22
N LYS A 29 4.25 0.09 7.36
CA LYS A 29 5.30 0.75 6.59
C LYS A 29 4.73 1.79 5.63
N LEU A 30 3.65 1.46 4.95
CA LEU A 30 2.98 2.38 4.03
C LEU A 30 2.40 3.57 4.78
N LEU A 31 1.85 3.36 5.98
CA LEU A 31 1.36 4.45 6.82
C LEU A 31 2.49 5.38 7.26
N GLU A 32 3.67 4.83 7.51
CA GLU A 32 4.86 5.63 7.83
C GLU A 32 5.25 6.56 6.69
N TRP A 33 5.22 6.06 5.45
CA TRP A 33 5.50 6.91 4.29
C TRP A 33 4.39 7.95 4.06
N GLY A 34 3.16 7.62 4.40
CA GLY A 34 2.05 8.55 4.33
C GLY A 34 1.70 8.97 2.91
N VAL A 35 1.39 10.26 2.74
CA VAL A 35 0.90 10.79 1.47
C VAL A 35 1.87 10.58 0.31
N ILE A 36 3.16 10.44 0.60
CA ILE A 36 4.16 10.19 -0.44
C ILE A 36 3.86 8.88 -1.17
N ALA A 37 3.33 7.88 -0.45
CA ALA A 37 3.03 6.58 -1.03
C ALA A 37 1.68 6.52 -1.74
N VAL A 38 0.78 7.47 -1.52
CA VAL A 38 -0.59 7.42 -2.06
C VAL A 38 -0.61 7.33 -3.58
N LYS A 39 0.21 8.11 -4.24
CA LYS A 39 0.28 8.09 -5.70
C LYS A 39 0.65 6.71 -6.23
N GLU A 40 1.64 6.09 -5.61
CA GLU A 40 2.09 4.76 -6.01
C GLU A 40 1.05 3.69 -5.68
N LEU A 41 0.34 3.84 -4.56
CA LEU A 41 -0.74 2.94 -4.19
C LEU A 41 -1.87 2.99 -5.23
N LYS A 42 -2.26 4.19 -5.65
CA LYS A 42 -3.31 4.35 -6.65
C LYS A 42 -2.90 3.80 -8.01
N SER A 43 -1.64 4.03 -8.40
CA SER A 43 -1.10 3.48 -9.63
C SER A 43 -1.07 1.95 -9.60
N ASN A 44 -0.76 1.38 -8.44
CA ASN A 44 -0.73 -0.08 -8.28
C ASN A 44 -2.12 -0.69 -8.44
N ILE A 45 -3.17 0.01 -8.02
CA ILE A 45 -4.54 -0.43 -8.25
C ILE A 45 -4.84 -0.53 -9.74
N GLU A 46 -4.42 0.47 -10.50
CA GLU A 46 -4.64 0.46 -11.95
C GLU A 46 -3.93 -0.70 -12.63
N ASP A 47 -2.72 -1.01 -12.20
CA ASP A 47 -1.93 -2.12 -12.74
C ASP A 47 -2.50 -3.49 -12.35
N ASN A 48 -3.32 -3.55 -11.31
CA ASN A 48 -3.86 -4.79 -10.77
C ASN A 48 -5.39 -4.72 -10.66
N SER A 49 -6.03 -4.16 -11.67
CA SER A 49 -7.47 -3.87 -11.64
C SER A 49 -8.36 -5.10 -11.47
N GLU A 50 -7.85 -6.31 -11.70
CA GLU A 50 -8.59 -7.54 -11.51
C GLU A 50 -8.42 -8.16 -10.13
N ASN A 51 -7.49 -7.63 -9.33
CA ASN A 51 -7.18 -8.17 -8.00
C ASN A 51 -8.02 -7.44 -6.94
N LYS A 52 -9.18 -7.99 -6.63
CA LYS A 52 -10.12 -7.37 -5.68
C LYS A 52 -9.55 -7.22 -4.27
N LEU A 53 -8.83 -8.22 -3.80
CA LEU A 53 -8.23 -8.17 -2.46
C LEU A 53 -7.20 -7.05 -2.36
N LEU A 54 -6.34 -6.93 -3.36
CA LEU A 54 -5.35 -5.87 -3.41
C LEU A 54 -6.02 -4.50 -3.43
N ILE A 55 -7.06 -4.34 -4.24
CA ILE A 55 -7.80 -3.09 -4.35
C ILE A 55 -8.43 -2.69 -3.02
N GLU A 56 -9.12 -3.63 -2.37
CA GLU A 56 -9.76 -3.37 -1.07
C GLU A 56 -8.76 -2.97 -0.01
N ARG A 57 -7.66 -3.70 0.10
CA ARG A 57 -6.62 -3.43 1.08
C ARG A 57 -5.92 -2.11 0.79
N THR A 58 -5.62 -1.84 -0.47
CA THR A 58 -4.97 -0.58 -0.87
C THR A 58 -5.87 0.61 -0.56
N ASN A 59 -7.15 0.51 -0.89
CA ASN A 59 -8.10 1.59 -0.59
C ASN A 59 -8.23 1.85 0.91
N ALA A 60 -8.22 0.79 1.71
CA ALA A 60 -8.26 0.94 3.17
C ALA A 60 -7.02 1.68 3.68
N ILE A 61 -5.84 1.35 3.16
CA ILE A 61 -4.59 2.01 3.55
C ILE A 61 -4.61 3.49 3.13
N VAL A 62 -5.05 3.77 1.91
CA VAL A 62 -5.15 5.14 1.40
C VAL A 62 -6.08 5.96 2.29
N LYS A 63 -7.22 5.40 2.66
CA LYS A 63 -8.16 6.09 3.55
C LYS A 63 -7.54 6.40 4.91
N GLU A 64 -6.80 5.46 5.48
CA GLU A 64 -6.12 5.70 6.74
C GLU A 64 -5.09 6.81 6.63
N ILE A 65 -4.32 6.83 5.54
CA ILE A 65 -3.33 7.87 5.31
C ILE A 65 -4.03 9.24 5.19
N GLU A 66 -5.08 9.31 4.41
CA GLU A 66 -5.81 10.56 4.19
C GLU A 66 -6.54 11.03 5.45
N TYR A 67 -7.01 10.10 6.26
CA TYR A 67 -7.68 10.42 7.51
C TYR A 67 -6.72 11.04 8.54
N THR A 68 -5.49 10.55 8.58
CA THR A 68 -4.49 11.03 9.54
C THR A 68 -3.65 12.19 9.03
N ALA A 69 -3.72 12.47 7.76
CA ALA A 69 -3.02 13.60 7.16
C ALA A 69 -3.80 14.91 7.40
#